data_54264ffc389f0cf3a1104a70d82fc108
#
_entry.id   54264ffc389f0cf3a1104a70d82fc108
#
_cell.length_a   1.000
_cell.length_b   1.000
_cell.length_c   1.000
_cell.angle_alpha   90.00
_cell.angle_beta   90.00
_cell.angle_gamma   90.00
#
_symmetry.space_group_name_H-M   'P 1'
#
loop_
_entity.id
_entity.type
_entity.pdbx_description
1 polymer ?
#
loop_
_entity_poly.entity_id
_entity_poly.type
_entity_poly.pdbx_seq_one_letter_code
_entity_poly.pdbx_strand_id
1 'polypeptide(L)'
;MTDFDEIYREVGRKIRQTRENQHLSQDSLAQRLGISRTSMVNIEAGRQRTPLHVLWQIAEQLETKLTLLIPTPEELLAPQNQSVLDREMMKQIEEVANGDPATIKVLTSFVTKKLRGNVNTPGGERNAHGKIQSRRKS
;
A
#
# COMPACT_ATOMS: atom_id res chain seq x y z
N MET A 1 -13.72 15.20 -3.87
CA MET A 1 -14.48 14.60 -2.76
C MET A 1 -14.20 13.12 -2.77
N THR A 2 -13.61 12.60 -1.73
CA THR A 2 -13.26 11.18 -1.66
C THR A 2 -14.53 10.36 -1.54
N ASP A 3 -14.69 9.39 -2.43
CA ASP A 3 -15.79 8.44 -2.34
C ASP A 3 -15.50 7.44 -1.20
N PHE A 4 -16.33 7.44 -0.16
CA PHE A 4 -16.16 6.53 0.96
C PHE A 4 -16.24 5.06 0.56
N ASP A 5 -16.99 4.74 -0.48
CA ASP A 5 -17.09 3.37 -0.97
C ASP A 5 -15.76 2.90 -1.59
N GLU A 6 -14.99 3.81 -2.16
CA GLU A 6 -13.65 3.52 -2.67
C GLU A 6 -12.67 3.19 -1.53
N ILE A 7 -12.77 3.91 -0.41
CA ILE A 7 -11.97 3.60 0.79
C ILE A 7 -12.21 2.16 1.23
N TYR A 8 -13.47 1.74 1.33
CA TYR A 8 -13.81 0.38 1.79
C TYR A 8 -13.41 -0.69 0.78
N ARG A 9 -13.47 -0.39 -0.52
CA ARG A 9 -12.95 -1.30 -1.58
C ARG A 9 -11.44 -1.50 -1.42
N GLU A 10 -10.70 -0.44 -1.18
CA GLU A 10 -9.25 -0.52 -1.03
C GLU A 10 -8.86 -1.21 0.29
N VAL A 11 -9.55 -0.92 1.38
CA VAL A 11 -9.39 -1.65 2.66
C VAL A 11 -9.64 -3.14 2.46
N GLY A 12 -10.73 -3.51 1.81
CA GLY A 12 -11.08 -4.90 1.53
C GLY A 12 -10.01 -5.60 0.68
N ARG A 13 -9.50 -4.93 -0.34
CA ARG A 13 -8.40 -5.41 -1.18
C ARG A 13 -7.14 -5.68 -0.37
N LYS A 14 -6.75 -4.76 0.51
CA LYS A 14 -5.56 -4.91 1.37
C LYS A 14 -5.72 -6.05 2.37
N ILE A 15 -6.90 -6.20 2.97
CA ILE A 15 -7.22 -7.34 3.85
C ILE A 15 -7.07 -8.65 3.09
N ARG A 16 -7.69 -8.76 1.92
CA ARG A 16 -7.62 -9.95 1.08
C ARG A 16 -6.20 -10.29 0.70
N GLN A 17 -5.42 -9.32 0.24
CA GLN A 17 -4.04 -9.52 -0.14
C GLN A 17 -3.18 -10.01 1.03
N THR A 18 -3.33 -9.42 2.22
CA THR A 18 -2.60 -9.83 3.42
C THR A 18 -2.98 -11.25 3.84
N ARG A 19 -4.27 -11.59 3.78
CA ARG A 19 -4.77 -12.94 4.09
C ARG A 19 -4.22 -13.98 3.12
N GLU A 20 -4.27 -13.71 1.83
CA GLU A 20 -3.77 -14.60 0.78
C GLU A 20 -2.26 -14.84 0.89
N ASN A 21 -1.51 -13.80 1.22
CA ASN A 21 -0.06 -13.91 1.48
C ASN A 21 0.26 -14.84 2.66
N GLN A 22 -0.66 -15.00 3.60
CA GLN A 22 -0.55 -15.92 4.72
C GLN A 22 -1.21 -17.28 4.47
N HIS A 23 -1.67 -17.53 3.24
CA HIS A 23 -2.37 -18.77 2.86
C HIS A 23 -3.61 -19.08 3.70
N LEU A 24 -4.27 -18.06 4.23
CA LEU A 24 -5.51 -18.19 4.98
C LEU A 24 -6.73 -18.14 4.05
N SER A 25 -7.71 -19.02 4.30
CA SER A 25 -9.01 -18.94 3.63
C SER A 25 -9.88 -17.84 4.24
N GLN A 26 -10.85 -17.35 3.49
CA GLN A 26 -11.87 -16.43 4.02
C GLN A 26 -12.63 -17.04 5.20
N ASP A 27 -12.93 -18.32 5.13
CA ASP A 27 -13.62 -19.04 6.20
C ASP A 27 -12.79 -19.11 7.48
N SER A 28 -11.50 -19.43 7.36
CA SER A 28 -10.58 -19.47 8.49
C SER A 28 -10.44 -18.12 9.19
N LEU A 29 -10.32 -17.05 8.44
CA LEU A 29 -10.24 -15.70 9.01
C LEU A 29 -11.58 -15.29 9.64
N ALA A 30 -12.70 -15.57 9.00
CA ALA A 30 -14.03 -15.31 9.54
C ALA A 30 -14.25 -16.02 10.89
N GLN A 31 -13.87 -17.30 10.98
CA GLN A 31 -13.96 -18.07 12.24
C GLN A 31 -13.14 -17.45 13.37
N ARG A 32 -11.91 -17.02 13.08
CA ARG A 32 -11.05 -16.35 14.08
C ARG A 32 -11.64 -15.04 14.59
N LEU A 33 -12.39 -14.35 13.74
CA LEU A 33 -13.05 -13.08 14.06
C LEU A 33 -14.44 -13.25 14.68
N GLY A 34 -14.99 -14.47 14.68
CA GLY A 34 -16.36 -14.73 15.13
C GLY A 34 -17.43 -14.13 14.23
N ILE A 35 -17.14 -13.94 12.95
CA ILE A 35 -18.08 -13.45 11.95
C ILE A 35 -18.40 -14.53 10.90
N SER A 36 -19.48 -14.32 10.13
CA SER A 36 -19.82 -15.25 9.04
C SER A 36 -18.84 -15.11 7.88
N ARG A 37 -18.67 -16.19 7.12
CA ARG A 37 -17.94 -16.15 5.85
C ARG A 37 -18.51 -15.12 4.89
N THR A 38 -19.84 -14.99 4.83
CA THR A 38 -20.52 -13.98 4.00
C THR A 38 -20.12 -12.56 4.39
N SER A 39 -20.02 -12.26 5.69
CA SER A 39 -19.51 -10.98 6.17
C SER A 39 -18.07 -10.74 5.73
N MET A 40 -17.20 -11.74 5.82
CA MET A 40 -15.81 -11.64 5.36
C MET A 40 -15.73 -11.36 3.86
N VAL A 41 -16.51 -12.07 3.05
CA VAL A 41 -16.60 -11.82 1.60
C VAL A 41 -17.02 -10.39 1.30
N ASN A 42 -18.02 -9.85 2.00
CA ASN A 42 -18.51 -8.49 1.82
C ASN A 42 -17.51 -7.43 2.29
N ILE A 43 -16.76 -7.69 3.36
CA ILE A 43 -15.68 -6.83 3.84
C ILE A 43 -14.57 -6.76 2.78
N GLU A 44 -14.09 -7.90 2.29
CA GLU A 44 -13.04 -7.96 1.28
C GLU A 44 -13.46 -7.35 -0.08
N ALA A 45 -14.75 -7.43 -0.40
CA ALA A 45 -15.32 -6.80 -1.60
C ALA A 45 -15.62 -5.30 -1.44
N GLY A 46 -15.45 -4.74 -0.23
CA GLY A 46 -15.76 -3.35 0.06
C GLY A 46 -17.25 -3.01 0.07
N ARG A 47 -18.12 -4.01 0.11
CA ARG A 47 -19.59 -3.82 0.14
C ARG A 47 -20.13 -3.54 1.53
N GLN A 48 -19.37 -3.89 2.56
CA GLN A 48 -19.73 -3.67 3.95
C GLN A 48 -18.80 -2.63 4.56
N ARG A 49 -19.38 -1.60 5.15
CA ARG A 49 -18.62 -0.61 5.94
C ARG A 49 -18.17 -1.27 7.23
N THR A 50 -16.87 -1.49 7.33
CA THR A 50 -16.28 -2.21 8.45
C THR A 50 -15.98 -1.25 9.59
N PRO A 51 -16.54 -1.46 10.80
CA PRO A 51 -16.23 -0.63 11.96
C PRO A 51 -14.74 -0.72 12.32
N LEU A 52 -14.20 0.33 12.90
CA LEU A 52 -12.79 0.42 13.26
C LEU A 52 -12.33 -0.73 14.17
N HIS A 53 -13.16 -1.13 15.14
CA HIS A 53 -12.82 -2.23 16.04
C HIS A 53 -12.72 -3.58 15.33
N VAL A 54 -13.52 -3.80 14.28
CA VAL A 54 -13.42 -5.01 13.44
C VAL A 54 -12.14 -4.98 12.59
N LEU A 55 -11.79 -3.83 12.03
CA LEU A 55 -10.52 -3.64 11.32
C LEU A 55 -9.32 -3.89 12.23
N TRP A 56 -9.40 -3.44 13.48
CA TRP A 56 -8.38 -3.70 14.49
C TRP A 56 -8.22 -5.20 14.74
N GLN A 57 -9.33 -5.93 14.96
CA GLN A 57 -9.32 -7.37 15.14
C GLN A 57 -8.76 -8.11 13.92
N ILE A 58 -9.10 -7.65 12.71
CA ILE A 58 -8.54 -8.21 11.47
C ILE A 58 -7.02 -8.03 11.44
N ALA A 59 -6.54 -6.84 11.77
CA ALA A 59 -5.11 -6.55 11.81
C ALA A 59 -4.37 -7.44 12.84
N GLU A 60 -4.96 -7.66 14.01
CA GLU A 60 -4.41 -8.57 15.02
C GLU A 60 -4.37 -10.01 14.52
N GLN A 61 -5.44 -10.51 13.91
CA GLN A 61 -5.50 -11.89 13.40
C GLN A 61 -4.56 -12.12 12.22
N LEU A 62 -4.30 -11.10 11.43
CA LEU A 62 -3.35 -11.12 10.33
C LEU A 62 -1.92 -10.74 10.76
N GLU A 63 -1.70 -10.50 12.04
CA GLU A 63 -0.38 -10.09 12.59
C GLU A 63 0.24 -8.93 11.80
N THR A 64 -0.58 -7.97 11.40
CA THR A 64 -0.18 -6.80 10.62
C THR A 64 -0.55 -5.51 11.34
N LYS A 65 0.03 -4.40 10.90
CA LYS A 65 -0.34 -3.09 11.43
C LYS A 65 -1.65 -2.60 10.81
N LEU A 66 -2.56 -2.07 11.62
CA LEU A 66 -3.82 -1.48 11.15
C LEU A 66 -3.57 -0.42 10.06
N THR A 67 -2.52 0.36 10.19
CA THR A 67 -2.13 1.39 9.22
C THR A 67 -1.82 0.83 7.82
N LEU A 68 -1.45 -0.44 7.71
CA LEU A 68 -1.21 -1.09 6.42
C LEU A 68 -2.51 -1.54 5.74
N LEU A 69 -3.59 -1.67 6.49
CA LEU A 69 -4.92 -2.01 5.96
C LEU A 69 -5.71 -0.79 5.53
N ILE A 70 -5.34 0.40 6.01
CA ILE A 70 -6.02 1.66 5.68
C ILE A 70 -5.27 2.32 4.53
N PRO A 71 -5.96 2.67 3.41
CA PRO A 71 -5.33 3.37 2.31
C PRO A 71 -4.95 4.80 2.70
N THR A 72 -3.85 5.28 2.17
CA THR A 72 -3.50 6.70 2.27
C THR A 72 -4.30 7.53 1.26
N PRO A 73 -4.45 8.85 1.48
CA PRO A 73 -5.11 9.71 0.51
C PRO A 73 -4.47 9.64 -0.88
N GLU A 74 -3.16 9.48 -0.94
CA GLU A 74 -2.40 9.36 -2.19
C GLU A 74 -2.73 8.07 -2.93
N GLU A 75 -2.91 6.96 -2.23
CA GLU A 75 -3.31 5.68 -2.81
C GLU A 75 -4.72 5.75 -3.40
N LEU A 76 -5.64 6.50 -2.77
CA LEU A 76 -7.00 6.70 -3.27
C LEU A 76 -7.06 7.66 -4.46
N LEU A 77 -6.17 8.65 -4.49
CA LEU A 77 -6.07 9.62 -5.57
C LEU A 77 -5.24 9.09 -6.74
N ALA A 78 -4.41 8.08 -6.49
CA ALA A 78 -3.68 7.40 -7.57
C ALA A 78 -4.72 6.78 -8.51
N PRO A 79 -4.79 7.19 -9.78
CA PRO A 79 -5.72 6.59 -10.70
C PRO A 79 -5.51 5.08 -10.71
N GLN A 80 -6.58 4.31 -10.80
CA GLN A 80 -6.54 2.83 -10.94
C GLN A 80 -5.72 2.38 -12.15
N ASN A 81 -5.22 3.33 -12.93
CA ASN A 81 -4.23 3.16 -13.98
C ASN A 81 -2.86 2.65 -13.52
N GLN A 82 -2.56 2.65 -12.20
CA GLN A 82 -1.27 2.14 -11.74
C GLN A 82 -1.12 0.64 -12.02
N SER A 83 -2.20 -0.12 -11.86
CA SER A 83 -2.20 -1.54 -12.24
C SER A 83 -2.19 -1.75 -13.77
N VAL A 84 -2.70 -0.81 -14.53
CA VAL A 84 -2.65 -0.83 -16.01
C VAL A 84 -1.26 -0.37 -16.49
N LEU A 85 -0.71 0.68 -15.88
CA LEU A 85 0.66 1.14 -16.12
C LEU A 85 1.70 0.08 -15.72
N ASP A 86 1.50 -0.60 -14.59
CA ASP A 86 2.37 -1.69 -14.17
C ASP A 86 2.32 -2.87 -15.15
N ARG A 87 1.13 -3.21 -15.66
CA ARG A 87 0.97 -4.24 -16.69
C ARG A 87 1.57 -3.84 -18.03
N GLU A 88 1.34 -2.61 -18.46
CA GLU A 88 1.90 -2.07 -19.69
C GLU A 88 3.43 -1.99 -19.61
N MET A 89 3.96 -1.50 -18.48
CA MET A 89 5.41 -1.48 -18.23
C MET A 89 6.01 -2.88 -18.17
N MET A 90 5.36 -3.83 -17.50
CA MET A 90 5.83 -5.21 -17.45
C MET A 90 5.85 -5.84 -18.84
N LYS A 91 4.84 -5.57 -19.66
CA LYS A 91 4.79 -6.03 -21.05
C LYS A 91 5.91 -5.43 -21.89
N GLN A 92 6.20 -4.14 -21.74
CA GLN A 92 7.30 -3.47 -22.43
C GLN A 92 8.68 -4.02 -21.97
N ILE A 93 8.83 -4.31 -20.67
CA ILE A 93 10.04 -4.94 -20.12
C ILE A 93 10.23 -6.33 -20.74
N GLU A 94 9.17 -7.11 -20.87
CA GLU A 94 9.20 -8.44 -21.44
C GLU A 94 9.55 -8.43 -22.94
N GLU A 95 9.01 -7.47 -23.68
CA GLU A 95 9.34 -7.26 -25.09
C GLU A 95 10.80 -6.81 -25.29
N VAL A 96 11.29 -5.86 -24.49
CA VAL A 96 12.69 -5.37 -24.57
C VAL A 96 13.69 -6.42 -24.10
N ALA A 97 13.30 -7.21 -23.11
CA ALA A 97 14.14 -8.31 -22.59
C ALA A 97 14.17 -9.55 -23.49
N ASN A 98 13.35 -9.56 -24.54
CA ASN A 98 13.27 -10.67 -25.50
C ASN A 98 13.08 -12.05 -24.83
N GLY A 99 12.35 -12.07 -23.71
CA GLY A 99 12.07 -13.27 -22.94
C GLY A 99 13.21 -13.79 -22.05
N ASP A 100 14.31 -13.04 -21.93
CA ASP A 100 15.41 -13.41 -21.03
C ASP A 100 15.09 -13.11 -19.56
N PRO A 101 14.98 -14.13 -18.69
CA PRO A 101 14.60 -13.93 -17.29
C PRO A 101 15.58 -13.06 -16.48
N ALA A 102 16.87 -13.11 -16.79
CA ALA A 102 17.89 -12.33 -16.12
C ALA A 102 17.73 -10.83 -16.46
N THR A 103 17.49 -10.51 -17.72
CA THR A 103 17.25 -9.14 -18.18
C THR A 103 15.93 -8.58 -17.64
N ILE A 104 14.87 -9.38 -17.59
CA ILE A 104 13.59 -9.00 -16.99
C ILE A 104 13.79 -8.62 -15.53
N LYS A 105 14.52 -9.42 -14.76
CA LYS A 105 14.80 -9.18 -13.34
C LYS A 105 15.57 -7.88 -13.12
N VAL A 106 16.58 -7.60 -13.93
CA VAL A 106 17.39 -6.37 -13.84
C VAL A 106 16.55 -5.15 -14.18
N LEU A 107 15.80 -5.19 -15.28
CA LEU A 107 14.93 -4.08 -15.71
C LEU A 107 13.81 -3.82 -14.70
N THR A 108 13.16 -4.84 -14.16
CA THR A 108 12.13 -4.71 -13.13
C THR A 108 12.69 -4.08 -11.86
N SER A 109 13.87 -4.50 -11.41
CA SER A 109 14.55 -3.91 -10.25
C SER A 109 14.88 -2.43 -10.48
N PHE A 110 15.35 -2.07 -11.67
CA PHE A 110 15.69 -0.69 -12.02
C PHE A 110 14.47 0.22 -12.04
N VAL A 111 13.38 -0.22 -12.65
CA VAL A 111 12.11 0.52 -12.72
C VAL A 111 11.50 0.69 -11.32
N THR A 112 11.47 -0.37 -10.52
CA THR A 112 10.97 -0.32 -9.15
C THR A 112 11.79 0.64 -8.28
N LYS A 113 13.11 0.64 -8.42
CA LYS A 113 14.01 1.55 -7.71
C LYS A 113 13.80 3.00 -8.14
N LYS A 114 13.61 3.25 -9.44
CA LYS A 114 13.36 4.61 -9.97
C LYS A 114 12.01 5.16 -9.52
N LEU A 115 10.97 4.34 -9.50
CA LEU A 115 9.64 4.74 -9.01
C LEU A 115 9.65 5.02 -7.51
N ARG A 116 10.39 4.23 -6.69
CA ARG A 116 10.57 4.49 -5.26
C ARG A 116 11.45 5.72 -4.99
N GLY A 117 12.41 6.03 -5.84
CA GLY A 117 13.31 7.19 -5.71
C GLY A 117 12.63 8.52 -6.03
N ASN A 118 11.50 8.52 -6.73
CA ASN A 118 10.79 9.75 -7.09
C ASN A 118 9.73 10.18 -6.05
N VAL A 119 9.61 9.45 -4.95
CA VAL A 119 8.83 9.85 -3.76
C VAL A 119 9.73 10.62 -2.79
N ASN A 120 10.81 11.22 -3.27
CA ASN A 120 11.61 12.09 -2.44
C ASN A 120 11.02 13.50 -2.48
N THR A 121 10.21 13.79 -1.47
CA THR A 121 9.83 15.09 -0.96
C THR A 121 10.90 16.14 -1.24
N PRO A 122 10.55 17.33 -1.72
CA PRO A 122 11.42 18.48 -1.55
C PRO A 122 11.40 18.84 -0.07
N GLY A 123 12.24 18.15 0.69
CA GLY A 123 12.56 18.51 2.05
C GLY A 123 13.22 19.86 2.03
N GLY A 124 12.55 20.86 2.63
CA GLY A 124 13.13 22.16 2.82
C GLY A 124 14.48 22.06 3.50
N GLU A 125 15.51 22.47 2.80
CA GLU A 125 16.78 22.83 3.39
C GLU A 125 16.54 23.97 4.38
N ARG A 126 16.35 23.64 5.63
CA ARG A 126 16.59 24.62 6.69
C ARG A 126 18.07 24.63 6.96
N ASN A 127 18.76 25.52 6.28
CA ASN A 127 20.08 25.91 6.67
C ASN A 127 20.03 26.59 8.05
N ALA A 128 20.25 25.79 9.08
CA ALA A 128 20.54 26.29 10.41
C ALA A 128 22.02 26.73 10.44
N HIS A 129 22.33 27.86 9.87
CA HIS A 129 23.58 28.61 10.18
C HIS A 129 23.20 29.83 10.98
N GLY A 130 22.86 29.61 12.24
CA GLY A 130 22.85 30.61 13.26
C GLY A 130 24.08 30.45 14.14
N LYS A 131 25.25 30.80 13.65
CA LYS A 131 26.40 31.09 14.53
C LYS A 131 26.17 32.46 15.18
N ILE A 132 25.64 32.41 16.38
CA ILE A 132 25.67 33.55 17.26
C ILE A 132 27.10 33.59 17.84
N GLN A 133 27.93 34.44 17.28
CA GLN A 133 29.17 34.85 17.95
C GLN A 133 28.83 35.92 18.97
N SER A 134 28.81 35.55 20.24
CA SER A 134 28.81 36.51 21.32
C SER A 134 30.20 37.08 21.42
N ARG A 135 30.40 38.31 20.95
CA ARG A 135 31.54 39.12 21.32
C ARG A 135 31.31 39.61 22.73
N ARG A 136 32.04 39.04 23.68
CA ARG A 136 32.32 39.73 24.95
C ARG A 136 33.32 40.80 24.67
N LYS A 137 32.95 42.08 24.88
CA LYS A 137 33.87 43.17 25.13
C LYS A 137 34.06 43.28 26.63
N SER A 138 35.32 43.26 27.03
CA SER A 138 35.76 43.74 28.32
C SER A 138 35.71 45.26 28.33
#